data_657fda92668c7d3b38100f9d2834a651
#
_entry.id   657fda92668c7d3b38100f9d2834a651
#
_cell.length_a   1.000
_cell.length_b   1.000
_cell.length_c   1.000
_cell.angle_alpha   90.00
_cell.angle_beta   90.00
_cell.angle_gamma   90.00
#
_symmetry.space_group_name_H-M   'P 1'
#
loop_
_entity.id
_entity.type
_entity.pdbx_description
1 polymer ?
#
loop_
_entity_poly.entity_id
_entity_poly.type
_entity_poly.pdbx_seq_one_letter_code
_entity_poly.pdbx_strand_id
1 'polypeptide(L)'
;MIDKKWLEQGFIDEPIPEGTDVKAEIRRMCKEKNALIMAHYYAEGAIQELADFIGDSLALAQKAATTDADTIVMCGVHFMGETNKILCPEKTILVPDLNASCSLAESCPADEFEKFVKAHPNHTVISYVNTTAATKAVTDIVVTSSNAKQIVESLPKDTPIIFGPDKNLGHYVSEQTGRKMLLWDGVCEVHDRFSVEKIQQLKREYPSAKVLAHPECPPTVLCLADKIGSTSALLRYSVENDAQEFIVVTESGILIEMQRLAPQKTFIPAPPNDSDSPCNECEYMKYITLRKLYNCLKYEWPAIEVDPEMAKKAVKSIHRMLDISDKLGL
;
A
#
# COMPACT_ATOMS: atom_id res chain seq x y z
N MET A 1 21.36 3.48 23.62
CA MET A 1 20.50 4.68 23.86
C MET A 1 20.31 5.34 22.49
N ILE A 2 19.09 5.56 22.06
CA ILE A 2 18.80 6.16 20.75
C ILE A 2 19.18 7.64 20.81
N ASP A 3 19.89 8.12 19.78
CA ASP A 3 20.32 9.52 19.69
C ASP A 3 19.07 10.43 19.57
N LYS A 4 19.10 11.56 20.31
CA LYS A 4 18.03 12.57 20.25
C LYS A 4 17.78 13.09 18.84
N LYS A 5 18.86 13.27 18.05
CA LYS A 5 18.78 13.67 16.65
C LYS A 5 17.94 12.69 15.82
N TRP A 6 18.11 11.39 16.02
CA TRP A 6 17.36 10.37 15.30
C TRP A 6 15.86 10.41 15.66
N LEU A 7 15.56 10.58 16.96
CA LEU A 7 14.16 10.73 17.42
C LEU A 7 13.47 11.93 16.77
N GLU A 8 14.17 13.05 16.65
CA GLU A 8 13.61 14.28 16.04
C GLU A 8 13.42 14.14 14.53
N GLN A 9 14.31 13.44 13.82
CA GLN A 9 14.21 13.27 12.37
C GLN A 9 13.41 12.03 11.92
N GLY A 10 13.15 11.06 12.81
CA GLY A 10 12.33 9.87 12.50
C GLY A 10 13.04 8.75 11.73
N PHE A 11 14.35 8.85 11.48
CA PHE A 11 15.16 7.85 10.80
C PHE A 11 16.64 7.97 11.17
N ILE A 12 17.44 6.97 10.78
CA ILE A 12 18.90 7.00 10.96
C ILE A 12 19.57 7.14 9.60
N ASP A 13 20.32 8.20 9.43
CA ASP A 13 21.06 8.53 8.21
C ASP A 13 22.58 8.58 8.47
N GLU A 14 23.10 7.61 9.25
CA GLU A 14 24.54 7.50 9.49
C GLU A 14 25.27 7.04 8.22
N PRO A 15 26.45 7.59 7.95
CA PRO A 15 27.28 7.12 6.85
C PRO A 15 27.63 5.64 6.99
N ILE A 16 27.50 4.90 5.91
CA ILE A 16 27.96 3.50 5.87
C ILE A 16 29.49 3.54 5.65
N PRO A 17 30.28 2.76 6.40
CA PRO A 17 31.72 2.72 6.23
C PRO A 17 32.14 2.42 4.80
N GLU A 18 33.18 3.11 4.32
CA GLU A 18 33.69 2.92 2.96
C GLU A 18 34.15 1.46 2.75
N GLY A 19 33.88 0.91 1.58
CA GLY A 19 34.19 -0.49 1.25
C GLY A 19 33.20 -1.52 1.79
N THR A 20 32.13 -1.12 2.49
CA THR A 20 31.09 -2.05 2.96
C THR A 20 30.26 -2.57 1.79
N ASP A 21 30.16 -3.88 1.65
CA ASP A 21 29.12 -4.51 0.84
C ASP A 21 27.77 -4.43 1.58
N VAL A 22 27.02 -3.37 1.29
CA VAL A 22 25.78 -3.03 2.01
C VAL A 22 24.74 -4.13 1.89
N LYS A 23 24.63 -4.77 0.72
CA LYS A 23 23.66 -5.84 0.50
C LYS A 23 24.02 -7.09 1.31
N ALA A 24 25.29 -7.47 1.30
CA ALA A 24 25.77 -8.60 2.09
C ALA A 24 25.60 -8.37 3.61
N GLU A 25 25.88 -7.16 4.09
CA GLU A 25 25.71 -6.81 5.50
C GLU A 25 24.24 -6.79 5.93
N ILE A 26 23.33 -6.26 5.09
CA ILE A 26 21.88 -6.34 5.34
C ILE A 26 21.44 -7.80 5.48
N ARG A 27 21.86 -8.67 4.56
CA ARG A 27 21.52 -10.11 4.60
C ARG A 27 22.08 -10.78 5.86
N ARG A 28 23.31 -10.45 6.26
CA ARG A 28 23.93 -10.94 7.49
C ARG A 28 23.10 -10.55 8.72
N MET A 29 22.77 -9.26 8.84
CA MET A 29 21.97 -8.76 9.96
C MET A 29 20.57 -9.38 10.01
N CYS A 30 19.91 -9.57 8.86
CA CYS A 30 18.61 -10.27 8.80
C CYS A 30 18.70 -11.69 9.36
N LYS A 31 19.75 -12.44 8.97
CA LYS A 31 19.96 -13.79 9.48
C LYS A 31 20.23 -13.81 10.99
N GLU A 32 21.05 -12.91 11.50
CA GLU A 32 21.38 -12.82 12.93
C GLU A 32 20.19 -12.45 13.81
N LYS A 33 19.26 -11.64 13.28
CA LYS A 33 18.09 -11.11 14.02
C LYS A 33 16.80 -11.89 13.72
N ASN A 34 16.87 -12.98 12.99
CA ASN A 34 15.69 -13.66 12.44
C ASN A 34 14.69 -12.65 11.85
N ALA A 35 15.21 -11.75 11.00
CA ALA A 35 14.45 -10.66 10.41
C ALA A 35 14.03 -10.96 8.97
N LEU A 36 12.77 -10.63 8.65
CA LEU A 36 12.17 -10.72 7.32
C LEU A 36 12.00 -9.32 6.73
N ILE A 37 12.61 -9.06 5.57
CA ILE A 37 12.36 -7.82 4.82
C ILE A 37 11.13 -8.02 3.95
N MET A 38 10.10 -7.22 4.19
CA MET A 38 8.89 -7.16 3.38
C MET A 38 8.83 -5.81 2.66
N ALA A 39 8.61 -5.80 1.35
CA ALA A 39 8.54 -4.58 0.56
C ALA A 39 7.21 -4.49 -0.20
N HIS A 40 6.66 -3.28 -0.28
CA HIS A 40 5.58 -2.99 -1.20
C HIS A 40 6.13 -2.88 -2.63
N TYR A 41 5.32 -3.20 -3.65
CA TYR A 41 5.68 -3.06 -5.07
C TYR A 41 6.13 -1.65 -5.47
N TYR A 42 5.82 -0.62 -4.68
CA TYR A 42 6.18 0.78 -4.93
C TYR A 42 7.51 1.20 -4.30
N ALA A 43 8.17 0.31 -3.56
CA ALA A 43 9.50 0.57 -3.00
C ALA A 43 10.54 0.72 -4.12
N GLU A 44 11.67 1.37 -3.82
CA GLU A 44 12.80 1.46 -4.74
C GLU A 44 13.32 0.07 -5.17
N GLY A 45 13.86 -0.02 -6.39
CA GLY A 45 14.37 -1.27 -6.94
C GLY A 45 15.44 -1.95 -6.07
N ALA A 46 16.34 -1.17 -5.49
CA ALA A 46 17.37 -1.69 -4.59
C ALA A 46 16.79 -2.33 -3.32
N ILE A 47 15.62 -1.86 -2.87
CA ILE A 47 14.87 -2.44 -1.75
C ILE A 47 14.13 -3.71 -2.19
N GLN A 48 13.46 -3.66 -3.36
CA GLN A 48 12.77 -4.84 -3.91
C GLN A 48 13.73 -6.01 -4.13
N GLU A 49 14.96 -5.77 -4.61
CA GLU A 49 16.00 -6.80 -4.77
C GLU A 49 16.43 -7.47 -3.45
N LEU A 50 16.32 -6.76 -2.33
CA LEU A 50 16.65 -7.25 -0.99
C LEU A 50 15.44 -7.81 -0.24
N ALA A 51 14.24 -7.59 -0.70
CA ALA A 51 13.05 -8.09 -0.02
C ALA A 51 12.98 -9.62 -0.07
N ASP A 52 12.63 -10.22 1.06
CA ASP A 52 12.31 -11.65 1.15
C ASP A 52 10.89 -11.92 0.68
N PHE A 53 10.03 -10.88 0.75
CA PHE A 53 8.67 -10.92 0.27
C PHE A 53 8.26 -9.56 -0.30
N ILE A 54 7.71 -9.56 -1.52
CA ILE A 54 7.17 -8.37 -2.19
C ILE A 54 5.68 -8.59 -2.42
N GLY A 55 4.85 -7.60 -2.11
CA GLY A 55 3.41 -7.72 -2.26
C GLY A 55 2.67 -6.38 -2.22
N ASP A 56 1.35 -6.45 -2.44
CA ASP A 56 0.43 -5.37 -2.10
C ASP A 56 0.05 -5.43 -0.60
N SER A 57 -0.74 -4.47 -0.15
CA SER A 57 -1.08 -4.34 1.28
C SER A 57 -1.76 -5.58 1.87
N LEU A 58 -2.59 -6.32 1.09
CA LEU A 58 -3.23 -7.54 1.56
C LEU A 58 -2.21 -8.65 1.73
N ALA A 59 -1.40 -8.90 0.70
CA ALA A 59 -0.38 -9.94 0.72
C ALA A 59 0.66 -9.71 1.83
N LEU A 60 1.05 -8.45 2.06
CA LEU A 60 1.96 -8.07 3.14
C LEU A 60 1.35 -8.33 4.53
N ALA A 61 0.07 -8.00 4.74
CA ALA A 61 -0.63 -8.28 6.00
C ALA A 61 -0.77 -9.79 6.26
N GLN A 62 -1.14 -10.57 5.24
CA GLN A 62 -1.21 -12.04 5.31
C GLN A 62 0.16 -12.66 5.62
N LYS A 63 1.23 -12.17 4.97
CA LYS A 63 2.59 -12.63 5.22
C LYS A 63 3.06 -12.31 6.63
N ALA A 64 2.77 -11.11 7.15
CA ALA A 64 3.10 -10.75 8.51
C ALA A 64 2.45 -11.68 9.54
N ALA A 65 1.17 -12.01 9.34
CA ALA A 65 0.40 -12.88 10.24
C ALA A 65 0.87 -14.34 10.24
N THR A 66 1.64 -14.78 9.23
CA THR A 66 2.03 -16.19 9.04
C THR A 66 3.53 -16.45 9.12
N THR A 67 4.36 -15.43 9.29
CA THR A 67 5.81 -15.60 9.35
C THR A 67 6.31 -16.00 10.72
N ASP A 68 7.35 -16.84 10.77
CA ASP A 68 8.05 -17.21 12.01
C ASP A 68 9.20 -16.25 12.37
N ALA A 69 9.41 -15.18 11.60
CA ALA A 69 10.42 -14.18 11.89
C ALA A 69 10.10 -13.43 13.19
N ASP A 70 11.14 -13.13 13.99
CA ASP A 70 11.01 -12.34 15.23
C ASP A 70 10.92 -10.84 14.92
N THR A 71 11.56 -10.43 13.84
CA THR A 71 11.60 -9.05 13.37
C THR A 71 11.05 -8.95 11.95
N ILE A 72 10.17 -8.01 11.69
CA ILE A 72 9.68 -7.66 10.35
C ILE A 72 10.20 -6.27 10.02
N VAL A 73 10.96 -6.14 8.92
CA VAL A 73 11.34 -4.85 8.38
C VAL A 73 10.38 -4.49 7.25
N MET A 74 9.45 -3.58 7.53
CA MET A 74 8.44 -3.15 6.57
C MET A 74 8.98 -2.01 5.71
N CYS A 75 9.40 -2.31 4.49
CA CYS A 75 9.80 -1.35 3.48
C CYS A 75 8.57 -0.88 2.70
N GLY A 76 7.85 0.04 3.30
CA GLY A 76 6.62 0.67 2.84
C GLY A 76 6.30 1.86 3.72
N VAL A 77 5.05 2.32 3.68
CA VAL A 77 4.62 3.49 4.44
C VAL A 77 4.17 3.14 5.86
N HIS A 78 4.13 4.14 6.73
CA HIS A 78 3.95 4.02 8.18
C HIS A 78 2.73 3.16 8.58
N PHE A 79 1.56 3.36 7.97
CA PHE A 79 0.36 2.58 8.31
C PHE A 79 0.50 1.08 8.05
N MET A 80 1.40 0.67 7.14
CA MET A 80 1.71 -0.75 6.90
C MET A 80 2.48 -1.34 8.08
N GLY A 81 3.43 -0.57 8.64
CA GLY A 81 4.11 -0.93 9.88
C GLY A 81 3.15 -1.03 11.07
N GLU A 82 2.24 -0.06 11.22
CA GLU A 82 1.19 -0.12 12.25
C GLU A 82 0.30 -1.36 12.09
N THR A 83 -0.12 -1.66 10.84
CA THR A 83 -0.94 -2.86 10.55
C THR A 83 -0.22 -4.15 10.97
N ASN A 84 1.09 -4.25 10.66
CA ASN A 84 1.90 -5.40 11.07
C ASN A 84 2.05 -5.46 12.59
N LYS A 85 2.26 -4.33 13.27
CA LYS A 85 2.37 -4.29 14.75
C LYS A 85 1.06 -4.66 15.44
N ILE A 86 -0.07 -4.24 14.88
CA ILE A 86 -1.41 -4.63 15.37
C ILE A 86 -1.66 -6.13 15.22
N LEU A 87 -1.24 -6.72 14.09
CA LEU A 87 -1.41 -8.16 13.83
C LEU A 87 -0.44 -9.03 14.63
N CYS A 88 0.78 -8.55 14.86
CA CYS A 88 1.87 -9.29 15.48
C CYS A 88 2.48 -8.46 16.63
N PRO A 89 1.75 -8.23 17.72
CA PRO A 89 2.21 -7.33 18.80
C PRO A 89 3.48 -7.84 19.51
N GLU A 90 3.74 -9.15 19.45
CA GLU A 90 4.93 -9.79 20.01
C GLU A 90 6.20 -9.57 19.19
N LYS A 91 6.06 -9.24 17.89
CA LYS A 91 7.19 -9.06 16.99
C LYS A 91 7.73 -7.64 17.03
N THR A 92 9.02 -7.51 16.74
CA THR A 92 9.63 -6.21 16.44
C THR A 92 9.27 -5.81 15.00
N ILE A 93 8.60 -4.67 14.85
CA ILE A 93 8.25 -4.11 13.52
C ILE A 93 9.11 -2.87 13.29
N LEU A 94 9.99 -2.94 12.33
CA LEU A 94 10.87 -1.84 11.91
C LEU A 94 10.33 -1.19 10.62
N VAL A 95 10.36 0.14 10.58
CA VAL A 95 10.11 0.92 9.36
C VAL A 95 11.28 1.88 9.18
N PRO A 96 12.08 1.78 8.11
CA PRO A 96 13.36 2.50 8.01
C PRO A 96 13.26 4.03 8.07
N ASP A 97 12.07 4.60 7.85
CA ASP A 97 11.81 6.04 7.97
C ASP A 97 10.36 6.26 8.45
N LEU A 98 10.19 6.90 9.60
CA LEU A 98 8.85 7.22 10.14
C LEU A 98 8.14 8.34 9.37
N ASN A 99 8.86 9.12 8.55
CA ASN A 99 8.25 10.14 7.68
C ASN A 99 7.67 9.53 6.40
N ALA A 100 7.89 8.23 6.15
CA ALA A 100 7.24 7.51 5.08
C ALA A 100 5.74 7.37 5.37
N SER A 101 5.01 8.48 5.25
CA SER A 101 3.56 8.60 5.49
C SER A 101 2.75 8.17 4.26
N CYS A 102 1.49 8.58 4.20
CA CYS A 102 0.61 8.34 3.07
C CYS A 102 -0.39 9.51 2.99
N SER A 103 -0.39 10.24 1.88
CA SER A 103 -1.32 11.37 1.66
C SER A 103 -2.78 10.98 1.87
N LEU A 104 -3.14 9.77 1.46
CA LEU A 104 -4.49 9.24 1.66
C LEU A 104 -4.80 9.00 3.14
N ALA A 105 -3.86 8.46 3.92
CA ALA A 105 -4.05 8.29 5.36
C ALA A 105 -4.13 9.66 6.08
N GLU A 106 -3.34 10.63 5.65
CA GLU A 106 -3.35 12.00 6.17
C GLU A 106 -4.65 12.74 5.85
N SER A 107 -5.29 12.44 4.71
CA SER A 107 -6.58 13.01 4.32
C SER A 107 -7.76 12.55 5.19
N CYS A 108 -7.52 11.60 6.11
CA CYS A 108 -8.53 11.03 6.99
C CYS A 108 -8.08 11.05 8.46
N PRO A 109 -8.00 12.23 9.09
CA PRO A 109 -7.70 12.35 10.50
C PRO A 109 -8.70 11.56 11.35
N ALA A 110 -8.20 10.76 12.29
CA ALA A 110 -9.02 9.79 13.02
C ALA A 110 -10.15 10.43 13.83
N ASP A 111 -9.92 11.60 14.41
CA ASP A 111 -10.92 12.35 15.19
C ASP A 111 -12.03 12.93 14.31
N GLU A 112 -11.71 13.35 13.10
CA GLU A 112 -12.70 13.83 12.11
C GLU A 112 -13.50 12.65 11.55
N PHE A 113 -12.83 11.55 11.24
CA PHE A 113 -13.48 10.34 10.77
C PHE A 113 -14.40 9.74 11.84
N GLU A 114 -13.98 9.75 13.12
CA GLU A 114 -14.83 9.31 14.23
C GLU A 114 -16.09 10.17 14.38
N LYS A 115 -15.98 11.51 14.21
CA LYS A 115 -17.15 12.42 14.21
C LYS A 115 -18.10 12.09 13.05
N PHE A 116 -17.54 11.83 11.86
CA PHE A 116 -18.32 11.46 10.69
C PHE A 116 -19.06 10.14 10.89
N VAL A 117 -18.41 9.12 11.45
CA VAL A 117 -19.02 7.84 11.81
C VAL A 117 -20.13 8.02 12.85
N LYS A 118 -19.89 8.80 13.90
CA LYS A 118 -20.89 9.07 14.96
C LYS A 118 -22.13 9.82 14.44
N ALA A 119 -21.98 10.62 13.40
CA ALA A 119 -23.11 11.28 12.74
C ALA A 119 -24.01 10.31 11.94
N HIS A 120 -23.54 9.08 11.69
CA HIS A 120 -24.23 8.06 10.88
C HIS A 120 -24.27 6.70 11.62
N PRO A 121 -24.95 6.61 12.79
CA PRO A 121 -24.80 5.51 13.75
C PRO A 121 -25.25 4.13 13.26
N ASN A 122 -25.99 4.05 12.16
CA ASN A 122 -26.53 2.77 11.66
C ASN A 122 -25.74 2.21 10.46
N HIS A 123 -24.60 2.82 10.14
CA HIS A 123 -23.78 2.39 9.01
C HIS A 123 -22.70 1.41 9.46
N THR A 124 -22.42 0.43 8.63
CA THR A 124 -21.21 -0.38 8.71
C THR A 124 -20.04 0.44 8.17
N VAL A 125 -19.01 0.61 8.97
CA VAL A 125 -17.82 1.38 8.61
C VAL A 125 -16.79 0.48 7.94
N ILE A 126 -16.57 0.72 6.66
CA ILE A 126 -15.53 0.04 5.88
C ILE A 126 -14.42 1.04 5.60
N SER A 127 -13.22 0.73 6.03
CA SER A 127 -12.07 1.58 5.76
C SER A 127 -11.02 0.85 4.94
N TYR A 128 -10.54 1.54 3.91
CA TYR A 128 -9.36 1.10 3.18
C TYR A 128 -8.15 1.05 4.13
N VAL A 129 -7.27 0.08 3.94
CA VAL A 129 -6.12 -0.16 4.83
C VAL A 129 -5.17 1.04 4.95
N ASN A 130 -5.20 1.95 3.96
CA ASN A 130 -4.43 3.20 3.91
C ASN A 130 -4.97 4.23 4.92
N THR A 131 -4.97 3.86 6.18
CA THR A 131 -5.44 4.65 7.33
C THR A 131 -4.56 4.38 8.54
N THR A 132 -4.56 5.28 9.52
CA THR A 132 -3.84 5.10 10.79
C THR A 132 -4.45 3.99 11.66
N ALA A 133 -3.70 3.52 12.65
CA ALA A 133 -4.21 2.62 13.68
C ALA A 133 -5.46 3.19 14.39
N ALA A 134 -5.47 4.51 14.63
CA ALA A 134 -6.58 5.21 15.27
C ALA A 134 -7.86 5.17 14.40
N THR A 135 -7.76 5.37 13.10
CA THR A 135 -8.89 5.25 12.15
C THR A 135 -9.39 3.80 12.08
N LYS A 136 -8.47 2.82 12.08
CA LYS A 136 -8.82 1.39 12.12
C LYS A 136 -9.57 1.01 13.41
N ALA A 137 -9.31 1.70 14.53
CA ALA A 137 -9.97 1.44 15.82
C ALA A 137 -11.46 1.84 15.84
N VAL A 138 -11.91 2.69 14.90
CA VAL A 138 -13.32 3.08 14.71
C VAL A 138 -13.96 2.45 13.47
N THR A 139 -13.27 1.49 12.87
CA THR A 139 -13.66 0.79 11.64
C THR A 139 -14.23 -0.60 11.97
N ASP A 140 -15.30 -1.00 11.30
CA ASP A 140 -15.86 -2.35 11.43
C ASP A 140 -15.14 -3.38 10.58
N ILE A 141 -14.75 -3.01 9.36
CA ILE A 141 -14.03 -3.89 8.42
C ILE A 141 -12.99 -3.07 7.67
N VAL A 142 -11.72 -3.47 7.79
CA VAL A 142 -10.68 -2.97 6.89
C VAL A 142 -10.79 -3.68 5.55
N VAL A 143 -10.45 -2.98 4.46
CA VAL A 143 -10.37 -3.57 3.11
C VAL A 143 -9.08 -3.13 2.41
N THR A 144 -8.73 -3.83 1.35
CA THR A 144 -7.70 -3.42 0.40
C THR A 144 -8.31 -3.32 -1.00
N SER A 145 -7.59 -2.76 -1.96
CA SER A 145 -8.03 -2.76 -3.37
C SER A 145 -8.22 -4.17 -3.95
N SER A 146 -7.61 -5.18 -3.32
CA SER A 146 -7.74 -6.58 -3.74
C SER A 146 -9.05 -7.24 -3.33
N ASN A 147 -9.68 -6.79 -2.24
CA ASN A 147 -10.83 -7.47 -1.64
C ASN A 147 -12.06 -6.59 -1.36
N ALA A 148 -11.95 -5.26 -1.54
CA ALA A 148 -13.02 -4.32 -1.19
C ALA A 148 -14.37 -4.64 -1.84
N LYS A 149 -14.36 -4.96 -3.14
CA LYS A 149 -15.58 -5.35 -3.86
C LYS A 149 -16.23 -6.58 -3.24
N GLN A 150 -15.47 -7.64 -3.05
CA GLN A 150 -15.98 -8.93 -2.55
C GLN A 150 -16.45 -8.81 -1.09
N ILE A 151 -15.78 -8.02 -0.28
CA ILE A 151 -16.20 -7.74 1.11
C ILE A 151 -17.53 -6.98 1.12
N VAL A 152 -17.68 -5.94 0.29
CA VAL A 152 -18.96 -5.20 0.16
C VAL A 152 -20.08 -6.11 -0.34
N GLU A 153 -19.81 -6.99 -1.31
CA GLU A 153 -20.78 -7.97 -1.83
C GLU A 153 -21.18 -9.01 -0.77
N SER A 154 -20.29 -9.35 0.17
CA SER A 154 -20.57 -10.32 1.24
C SER A 154 -21.55 -9.81 2.31
N LEU A 155 -21.77 -8.50 2.39
CA LEU A 155 -22.67 -7.90 3.35
C LEU A 155 -24.14 -7.97 2.89
N PRO A 156 -25.11 -8.04 3.83
CA PRO A 156 -26.54 -7.98 3.47
C PRO A 156 -26.85 -6.76 2.60
N LYS A 157 -27.71 -6.93 1.59
CA LYS A 157 -27.97 -5.90 0.56
C LYS A 157 -28.44 -4.56 1.11
N ASP A 158 -29.17 -4.57 2.21
CA ASP A 158 -29.74 -3.36 2.82
C ASP A 158 -28.83 -2.71 3.88
N THR A 159 -27.62 -3.26 4.10
CA THR A 159 -26.67 -2.68 5.06
C THR A 159 -26.21 -1.31 4.57
N PRO A 160 -26.47 -0.21 5.28
CA PRO A 160 -25.89 1.09 4.94
C PRO A 160 -24.41 1.07 5.24
N ILE A 161 -23.60 1.66 4.34
CA ILE A 161 -22.14 1.59 4.40
C ILE A 161 -21.54 3.00 4.37
N ILE A 162 -20.63 3.27 5.30
CA ILE A 162 -19.61 4.32 5.17
C ILE A 162 -18.38 3.68 4.55
N PHE A 163 -17.79 4.31 3.53
CA PHE A 163 -16.54 3.88 2.92
C PHE A 163 -15.54 5.03 2.90
N GLY A 164 -14.34 4.79 3.39
CA GLY A 164 -13.24 5.75 3.40
C GLY A 164 -11.89 5.05 3.44
N PRO A 165 -10.79 5.80 3.35
CA PRO A 165 -10.73 7.23 3.05
C PRO A 165 -10.78 7.56 1.55
N ASP A 166 -10.54 6.62 0.62
CA ASP A 166 -10.44 6.87 -0.81
C ASP A 166 -11.82 6.89 -1.48
N LYS A 167 -12.25 8.09 -1.95
CA LYS A 167 -13.52 8.25 -2.63
C LYS A 167 -13.55 7.59 -4.02
N ASN A 168 -12.41 7.56 -4.72
CA ASN A 168 -12.35 6.97 -6.07
C ASN A 168 -12.50 5.45 -5.99
N LEU A 169 -11.77 4.79 -5.06
CA LEU A 169 -11.97 3.37 -4.77
C LEU A 169 -13.41 3.10 -4.31
N GLY A 170 -13.95 3.93 -3.40
CA GLY A 170 -15.33 3.81 -2.94
C GLY A 170 -16.33 3.95 -4.08
N HIS A 171 -16.11 4.87 -4.99
CA HIS A 171 -16.95 5.06 -6.20
C HIS A 171 -16.88 3.84 -7.11
N TYR A 172 -15.66 3.36 -7.39
CA TYR A 172 -15.45 2.14 -8.17
C TYR A 172 -16.17 0.94 -7.57
N VAL A 173 -16.04 0.71 -6.26
CA VAL A 173 -16.71 -0.39 -5.57
C VAL A 173 -18.23 -0.21 -5.59
N SER A 174 -18.74 1.03 -5.43
CA SER A 174 -20.15 1.37 -5.50
C SER A 174 -20.75 1.00 -6.86
N GLU A 175 -20.06 1.35 -7.95
CA GLU A 175 -20.49 1.01 -9.32
C GLU A 175 -20.45 -0.50 -9.58
N GLN A 176 -19.36 -1.17 -9.16
CA GLN A 176 -19.19 -2.60 -9.39
C GLN A 176 -20.17 -3.48 -8.62
N THR A 177 -20.67 -3.01 -7.47
CA THR A 177 -21.60 -3.76 -6.59
C THR A 177 -23.04 -3.29 -6.69
N GLY A 178 -23.29 -2.15 -7.32
CA GLY A 178 -24.59 -1.48 -7.33
C GLY A 178 -25.02 -0.95 -5.95
N ARG A 179 -24.09 -0.86 -4.98
CA ARG A 179 -24.34 -0.40 -3.61
C ARG A 179 -24.15 1.10 -3.50
N LYS A 180 -25.13 1.80 -2.95
CA LYS A 180 -24.94 3.20 -2.57
C LYS A 180 -24.24 3.24 -1.23
N MET A 181 -23.09 3.90 -1.19
CA MET A 181 -22.27 4.06 0.01
C MET A 181 -22.08 5.55 0.32
N LEU A 182 -21.94 5.88 1.59
CA LEU A 182 -21.54 7.21 2.04
C LEU A 182 -20.01 7.26 2.03
N LEU A 183 -19.44 8.10 1.17
CA LEU A 183 -18.00 8.16 0.95
C LEU A 183 -17.36 9.29 1.76
N TRP A 184 -16.21 9.01 2.35
CA TRP A 184 -15.28 10.03 2.83
C TRP A 184 -14.62 10.74 1.64
N ASP A 185 -14.38 12.05 1.73
CA ASP A 185 -13.85 12.86 0.62
C ASP A 185 -12.30 12.93 0.64
N GLY A 186 -11.62 11.79 0.65
CA GLY A 186 -10.18 11.68 0.52
C GLY A 186 -9.76 11.06 -0.81
N VAL A 187 -8.53 11.31 -1.25
CA VAL A 187 -7.93 10.74 -2.47
C VAL A 187 -6.46 10.42 -2.25
N CYS A 188 -5.95 9.45 -3.00
CA CYS A 188 -4.52 9.22 -3.14
C CYS A 188 -3.96 10.25 -4.14
N GLU A 189 -3.05 11.12 -3.70
CA GLU A 189 -2.46 12.17 -4.56
C GLU A 189 -1.76 11.59 -5.81
N VAL A 190 -1.16 10.40 -5.68
CA VAL A 190 -0.49 9.73 -6.82
C VAL A 190 -1.51 9.32 -7.88
N HIS A 191 -2.61 8.69 -7.47
CA HIS A 191 -3.59 8.17 -8.42
C HIS A 191 -4.56 9.25 -8.93
N ASP A 192 -4.83 10.28 -8.13
CA ASP A 192 -5.75 11.36 -8.51
C ASP A 192 -5.17 12.29 -9.60
N ARG A 193 -3.85 12.37 -9.71
CA ARG A 193 -3.19 13.27 -10.68
C ARG A 193 -2.85 12.66 -12.04
N PHE A 194 -3.33 11.45 -12.39
CA PHE A 194 -3.16 10.93 -13.73
C PHE A 194 -3.96 11.74 -14.78
N SER A 195 -3.32 12.00 -15.94
CA SER A 195 -3.90 12.78 -17.02
C SER A 195 -4.61 11.91 -18.06
N VAL A 196 -5.91 12.16 -18.25
CA VAL A 196 -6.69 11.55 -19.33
C VAL A 196 -6.04 11.85 -20.70
N GLU A 197 -5.63 13.10 -20.94
CA GLU A 197 -5.06 13.55 -22.21
C GLU A 197 -3.73 12.85 -22.51
N LYS A 198 -2.85 12.75 -21.52
CA LYS A 198 -1.55 12.08 -21.65
C LYS A 198 -1.72 10.57 -21.87
N ILE A 199 -2.67 9.92 -21.17
CA ILE A 199 -2.98 8.49 -21.40
C ILE A 199 -3.55 8.28 -22.80
N GLN A 200 -4.44 9.16 -23.28
CA GLN A 200 -4.96 9.11 -24.65
C GLN A 200 -3.84 9.34 -25.70
N GLN A 201 -2.86 10.19 -25.40
CA GLN A 201 -1.68 10.35 -26.24
C GLN A 201 -0.86 9.04 -26.31
N LEU A 202 -0.58 8.42 -25.16
CA LEU A 202 0.10 7.12 -25.13
C LEU A 202 -0.66 6.03 -25.90
N LYS A 203 -1.99 6.01 -25.80
CA LYS A 203 -2.80 5.08 -26.63
C LYS A 203 -2.70 5.32 -28.12
N ARG A 204 -2.44 6.55 -28.58
CA ARG A 204 -2.18 6.84 -29.99
C ARG A 204 -0.76 6.41 -30.43
N GLU A 205 0.22 6.56 -29.53
CA GLU A 205 1.60 6.16 -29.78
C GLU A 205 1.78 4.63 -29.72
N TYR A 206 1.03 3.97 -28.84
CA TYR A 206 1.04 2.51 -28.60
C TYR A 206 -0.37 1.93 -28.79
N PRO A 207 -0.88 1.85 -30.04
CA PRO A 207 -2.29 1.51 -30.27
C PRO A 207 -2.65 0.06 -29.89
N SER A 208 -1.67 -0.84 -29.80
CA SER A 208 -1.83 -2.23 -29.33
C SER A 208 -1.74 -2.39 -27.81
N ALA A 209 -1.27 -1.37 -27.10
CA ALA A 209 -1.05 -1.45 -25.66
C ALA A 209 -2.38 -1.54 -24.88
N LYS A 210 -2.40 -2.43 -23.89
CA LYS A 210 -3.47 -2.53 -22.91
C LYS A 210 -3.26 -1.52 -21.77
N VAL A 211 -4.30 -0.81 -21.40
CA VAL A 211 -4.27 0.14 -20.27
C VAL A 211 -4.64 -0.57 -18.98
N LEU A 212 -3.72 -0.54 -18.02
CA LEU A 212 -3.90 -1.11 -16.70
C LEU A 212 -4.04 0.02 -15.68
N ALA A 213 -5.14 0.09 -14.93
CA ALA A 213 -5.37 1.17 -13.97
C ALA A 213 -5.71 0.68 -12.58
N HIS A 214 -5.18 1.37 -11.56
CA HIS A 214 -5.55 1.14 -10.17
C HIS A 214 -6.90 1.79 -9.85
N PRO A 215 -7.78 1.17 -9.04
CA PRO A 215 -9.12 1.69 -8.74
C PRO A 215 -9.14 2.99 -7.91
N GLU A 216 -8.01 3.44 -7.37
CA GLU A 216 -7.86 4.77 -6.76
C GLU A 216 -7.79 5.91 -7.81
N CYS A 217 -7.68 5.58 -9.10
CA CYS A 217 -7.73 6.59 -10.16
C CYS A 217 -9.14 7.19 -10.30
N PRO A 218 -9.25 8.46 -10.73
CA PRO A 218 -10.54 9.08 -11.02
C PRO A 218 -11.36 8.28 -12.04
N PRO A 219 -12.70 8.29 -11.96
CA PRO A 219 -13.57 7.59 -12.91
C PRO A 219 -13.28 7.90 -14.38
N THR A 220 -12.89 9.14 -14.69
CA THR A 220 -12.51 9.58 -16.04
C THR A 220 -11.26 8.86 -16.58
N VAL A 221 -10.33 8.51 -15.71
CA VAL A 221 -9.14 7.71 -16.04
C VAL A 221 -9.52 6.24 -16.16
N LEU A 222 -10.32 5.72 -15.22
CA LEU A 222 -10.78 4.32 -15.22
C LEU A 222 -11.55 3.94 -16.48
N CYS A 223 -12.29 4.88 -17.10
CA CYS A 223 -12.98 4.67 -18.37
C CYS A 223 -12.04 4.35 -19.55
N LEU A 224 -10.75 4.64 -19.45
CA LEU A 224 -9.75 4.35 -20.48
C LEU A 224 -9.10 2.96 -20.30
N ALA A 225 -9.31 2.30 -19.15
CA ALA A 225 -8.61 1.09 -18.78
C ALA A 225 -9.21 -0.16 -19.43
N ASP A 226 -8.34 -1.02 -19.93
CA ASP A 226 -8.69 -2.39 -20.35
C ASP A 226 -8.78 -3.34 -19.15
N LYS A 227 -8.03 -3.04 -18.08
CA LYS A 227 -8.06 -3.76 -16.81
C LYS A 227 -7.97 -2.79 -15.64
N ILE A 228 -8.91 -2.91 -14.71
CA ILE A 228 -8.87 -2.24 -13.42
C ILE A 228 -8.64 -3.30 -12.35
N GLY A 229 -7.76 -3.01 -11.38
CA GLY A 229 -7.50 -3.94 -10.28
C GLY A 229 -6.41 -3.45 -9.32
N SER A 230 -6.24 -4.18 -8.23
CA SER A 230 -5.15 -3.95 -7.29
C SER A 230 -3.79 -4.13 -7.94
N THR A 231 -2.74 -3.66 -7.29
CA THR A 231 -1.35 -3.79 -7.77
C THR A 231 -1.01 -5.24 -8.13
N SER A 232 -1.33 -6.21 -7.27
CA SER A 232 -1.13 -7.63 -7.54
C SER A 232 -1.97 -8.14 -8.72
N ALA A 233 -3.22 -7.67 -8.87
CA ALA A 233 -4.07 -8.05 -9.99
C ALA A 233 -3.59 -7.50 -11.33
N LEU A 234 -3.05 -6.27 -11.35
CA LEU A 234 -2.46 -5.67 -12.55
C LEU A 234 -1.18 -6.38 -12.95
N LEU A 235 -0.31 -6.70 -11.96
CA LEU A 235 0.92 -7.47 -12.19
C LEU A 235 0.59 -8.82 -12.82
N ARG A 236 -0.29 -9.60 -12.20
CA ARG A 236 -0.71 -10.92 -12.70
C ARG A 236 -1.29 -10.83 -14.10
N TYR A 237 -2.21 -9.90 -14.34
CA TYR A 237 -2.80 -9.70 -15.65
C TYR A 237 -1.74 -9.38 -16.71
N SER A 238 -0.77 -8.53 -16.39
CA SER A 238 0.29 -8.15 -17.32
C SER A 238 1.21 -9.32 -17.70
N VAL A 239 1.40 -10.28 -16.79
CA VAL A 239 2.21 -11.48 -17.04
C VAL A 239 1.42 -12.51 -17.86
N GLU A 240 0.16 -12.77 -17.48
CA GLU A 240 -0.67 -13.83 -18.06
C GLU A 240 -1.32 -13.47 -19.40
N ASN A 241 -1.55 -12.17 -19.68
CA ASN A 241 -2.21 -11.72 -20.91
C ASN A 241 -1.27 -11.82 -22.12
N ASP A 242 -1.78 -12.10 -23.30
CA ASP A 242 -1.00 -12.25 -24.54
C ASP A 242 -0.47 -10.92 -25.12
N ALA A 243 -1.02 -9.77 -24.68
CA ALA A 243 -0.53 -8.45 -25.11
C ALA A 243 0.95 -8.27 -24.75
N GLN A 244 1.68 -7.60 -25.64
CA GLN A 244 3.12 -7.36 -25.51
C GLN A 244 3.43 -5.96 -24.95
N GLU A 245 2.46 -5.06 -24.97
CA GLU A 245 2.61 -3.67 -24.53
C GLU A 245 1.51 -3.30 -23.54
N PHE A 246 1.90 -2.61 -22.47
CA PHE A 246 0.98 -2.18 -21.43
C PHE A 246 1.27 -0.74 -21.02
N ILE A 247 0.24 0.10 -21.03
CA ILE A 247 0.27 1.44 -20.40
C ILE A 247 -0.16 1.25 -18.95
N VAL A 248 0.73 1.57 -18.01
CA VAL A 248 0.54 1.29 -16.59
C VAL A 248 0.16 2.57 -15.85
N VAL A 249 -1.11 2.64 -15.41
CA VAL A 249 -1.73 3.77 -14.73
C VAL A 249 -1.85 3.47 -13.24
N THR A 250 -0.69 3.34 -12.61
CA THR A 250 -0.49 3.26 -11.16
C THR A 250 0.94 3.72 -10.83
N GLU A 251 1.33 3.68 -9.58
CA GLU A 251 2.69 4.06 -9.15
C GLU A 251 3.75 3.22 -9.87
N SER A 252 4.79 3.89 -10.35
CA SER A 252 5.75 3.30 -11.32
C SER A 252 6.68 2.22 -10.74
N GLY A 253 6.82 2.11 -9.43
CA GLY A 253 7.66 1.08 -8.80
C GLY A 253 7.24 -0.36 -9.13
N ILE A 254 5.96 -0.58 -9.46
CA ILE A 254 5.46 -1.88 -9.91
C ILE A 254 6.14 -2.37 -11.20
N LEU A 255 6.62 -1.44 -12.04
CA LEU A 255 7.26 -1.78 -13.32
C LEU A 255 8.48 -2.66 -13.15
N ILE A 256 9.16 -2.56 -12.00
CA ILE A 256 10.32 -3.38 -11.67
C ILE A 256 9.92 -4.87 -11.64
N GLU A 257 8.86 -5.20 -10.91
CA GLU A 257 8.35 -6.57 -10.84
C GLU A 257 7.70 -7.02 -12.15
N MET A 258 6.99 -6.13 -12.83
CA MET A 258 6.43 -6.44 -14.16
C MET A 258 7.53 -6.80 -15.16
N GLN A 259 8.61 -6.02 -15.20
CA GLN A 259 9.75 -6.26 -16.09
C GLN A 259 10.55 -7.51 -15.70
N ARG A 260 10.66 -7.79 -14.38
CA ARG A 260 11.33 -8.98 -13.87
C ARG A 260 10.59 -10.26 -14.25
N LEU A 261 9.25 -10.25 -14.16
CA LEU A 261 8.41 -11.44 -14.42
C LEU A 261 8.08 -11.64 -15.90
N ALA A 262 8.06 -10.56 -16.69
CA ALA A 262 7.78 -10.61 -18.12
C ALA A 262 8.78 -9.73 -18.91
N PRO A 263 10.08 -10.10 -18.92
CA PRO A 263 11.16 -9.28 -19.50
C PRO A 263 11.00 -9.05 -21.01
N GLN A 264 10.21 -9.87 -21.71
CA GLN A 264 9.92 -9.75 -23.14
C GLN A 264 8.84 -8.72 -23.47
N LYS A 265 8.12 -8.20 -22.46
CA LYS A 265 7.01 -7.25 -22.64
C LYS A 265 7.46 -5.82 -22.39
N THR A 266 6.73 -4.87 -22.95
CA THR A 266 6.97 -3.44 -22.80
C THR A 266 5.96 -2.85 -21.82
N PHE A 267 6.46 -2.20 -20.79
CA PHE A 267 5.66 -1.52 -19.77
C PHE A 267 5.91 -0.02 -19.83
N ILE A 268 4.88 0.75 -20.12
CA ILE A 268 4.92 2.19 -20.36
C ILE A 268 4.26 2.88 -19.17
N PRO A 269 4.99 3.61 -18.31
CA PRO A 269 4.38 4.35 -17.23
C PRO A 269 3.51 5.49 -17.75
N ALA A 270 2.33 5.67 -17.16
CA ALA A 270 1.53 6.85 -17.42
C ALA A 270 2.08 8.05 -16.62
N PRO A 271 2.27 9.22 -17.26
CA PRO A 271 2.78 10.40 -16.56
C PRO A 271 1.68 11.11 -15.77
N PRO A 272 2.05 11.88 -14.72
CA PRO A 272 1.12 12.74 -13.99
C PRO A 272 0.69 13.96 -14.83
N ASN A 273 -0.38 14.63 -14.41
CA ASN A 273 -0.92 15.80 -15.08
C ASN A 273 -0.08 17.07 -14.87
N ASP A 274 0.41 17.22 -13.65
CA ASP A 274 0.99 18.43 -13.09
C ASP A 274 2.51 18.58 -13.23
N SER A 275 3.18 17.65 -13.88
CA SER A 275 4.63 17.70 -14.10
C SER A 275 5.06 17.09 -15.43
N ASP A 276 6.29 17.40 -15.86
CA ASP A 276 6.93 16.82 -17.04
C ASP A 276 7.61 15.47 -16.75
N SER A 277 7.41 14.92 -15.54
CA SER A 277 7.92 13.60 -15.19
C SER A 277 7.33 12.53 -16.13
N PRO A 278 8.14 11.61 -16.66
CA PRO A 278 7.66 10.53 -17.51
C PRO A 278 6.88 9.46 -16.74
N CYS A 279 6.95 9.47 -15.41
CA CYS A 279 6.28 8.50 -14.55
C CYS A 279 5.71 9.17 -13.30
N ASN A 280 4.79 8.48 -12.64
CA ASN A 280 4.13 8.95 -11.43
C ASN A 280 4.59 8.09 -10.25
N GLU A 281 5.25 8.71 -9.28
CA GLU A 281 5.86 8.06 -8.12
C GLU A 281 5.26 8.55 -6.80
N CYS A 282 5.20 7.67 -5.82
CA CYS A 282 4.86 8.00 -4.46
C CYS A 282 6.12 8.46 -3.71
N GLU A 283 6.20 9.74 -3.38
CA GLU A 283 7.33 10.31 -2.64
C GLU A 283 7.60 9.57 -1.32
N TYR A 284 6.55 9.27 -0.57
CA TYR A 284 6.66 8.58 0.72
C TYR A 284 7.28 7.18 0.61
N MET A 285 6.95 6.43 -0.44
CA MET A 285 7.56 5.11 -0.68
C MET A 285 9.06 5.22 -1.00
N LYS A 286 9.51 6.34 -1.59
CA LYS A 286 10.92 6.62 -1.93
C LYS A 286 11.75 7.13 -0.74
N TYR A 287 11.11 7.44 0.41
CA TYR A 287 11.85 7.74 1.63
C TYR A 287 12.62 6.54 2.19
N ILE A 288 12.19 5.31 1.84
CA ILE A 288 12.88 4.09 2.24
C ILE A 288 14.05 3.82 1.30
N THR A 289 15.25 4.20 1.72
CA THR A 289 16.49 4.02 0.96
C THR A 289 17.33 2.86 1.50
N LEU A 290 18.26 2.37 0.70
CA LEU A 290 19.17 1.29 1.10
C LEU A 290 20.00 1.65 2.36
N ARG A 291 20.42 2.92 2.47
CA ARG A 291 21.15 3.41 3.65
C ARG A 291 20.29 3.42 4.90
N LYS A 292 19.05 3.89 4.80
CA LYS A 292 18.13 3.88 5.93
C LYS A 292 17.76 2.45 6.34
N LEU A 293 17.56 1.54 5.39
CA LEU A 293 17.34 0.11 5.68
C LEU A 293 18.53 -0.52 6.40
N TYR A 294 19.76 -0.27 5.94
CA TYR A 294 20.98 -0.73 6.61
C TYR A 294 21.06 -0.23 8.06
N ASN A 295 20.88 1.08 8.25
CA ASN A 295 20.95 1.68 9.58
C ASN A 295 19.79 1.20 10.48
N CYS A 296 18.59 1.07 9.95
CA CYS A 296 17.44 0.57 10.69
C CYS A 296 17.70 -0.84 11.25
N LEU A 297 18.21 -1.75 10.44
CA LEU A 297 18.61 -3.10 10.89
C LEU A 297 19.77 -3.07 11.89
N LYS A 298 20.77 -2.22 11.66
CA LYS A 298 21.96 -2.12 12.52
C LYS A 298 21.61 -1.66 13.94
N TYR A 299 20.73 -0.68 14.06
CA TYR A 299 20.37 -0.05 15.33
C TYR A 299 19.01 -0.53 15.87
N GLU A 300 18.29 -1.40 15.14
CA GLU A 300 16.94 -1.89 15.47
C GLU A 300 15.97 -0.73 15.75
N TRP A 301 16.10 0.31 14.96
CA TRP A 301 15.29 1.52 15.05
C TRP A 301 15.22 2.23 13.69
N PRO A 302 14.10 2.87 13.33
CA PRO A 302 12.86 3.04 14.09
C PRO A 302 12.01 1.77 14.21
N ALA A 303 11.43 1.58 15.39
CA ALA A 303 10.46 0.53 15.66
C ALA A 303 9.05 1.15 15.80
N ILE A 304 8.06 0.47 15.25
CA ILE A 304 6.65 0.88 15.34
C ILE A 304 6.08 0.41 16.68
N GLU A 305 5.49 1.35 17.39
CA GLU A 305 4.70 1.10 18.57
C GLU A 305 3.26 1.58 18.35
N VAL A 306 2.30 0.81 18.83
CA VAL A 306 0.87 1.16 18.79
C VAL A 306 0.34 1.04 20.22
N ASP A 307 -0.45 2.03 20.65
CA ASP A 307 -1.12 1.97 21.95
C ASP A 307 -1.90 0.65 22.09
N PRO A 308 -1.72 -0.11 23.17
CA PRO A 308 -2.32 -1.43 23.32
C PRO A 308 -3.86 -1.44 23.28
N GLU A 309 -4.53 -0.42 23.82
CA GLU A 309 -5.99 -0.34 23.78
C GLU A 309 -6.49 0.04 22.39
N MET A 310 -5.75 0.86 21.67
CA MET A 310 -6.01 1.16 20.26
C MET A 310 -5.81 -0.08 19.39
N ALA A 311 -4.68 -0.79 19.55
CA ALA A 311 -4.38 -2.03 18.82
C ALA A 311 -5.48 -3.09 19.02
N LYS A 312 -5.96 -3.26 20.27
CA LYS A 312 -7.04 -4.19 20.61
C LYS A 312 -8.38 -3.88 19.93
N LYS A 313 -8.62 -2.61 19.60
CA LYS A 313 -9.81 -2.22 18.81
C LYS A 313 -9.56 -2.43 17.32
N ALA A 314 -8.44 -1.93 16.80
CA ALA A 314 -8.08 -1.97 15.39
C ALA A 314 -7.90 -3.41 14.86
N VAL A 315 -7.35 -4.33 15.66
CA VAL A 315 -7.13 -5.72 15.25
C VAL A 315 -8.42 -6.43 14.81
N LYS A 316 -9.57 -6.06 15.39
CA LYS A 316 -10.86 -6.67 15.06
C LYS A 316 -11.27 -6.42 13.62
N SER A 317 -11.11 -5.18 13.14
CA SER A 317 -11.44 -4.81 11.76
C SER A 317 -10.48 -5.42 10.74
N ILE A 318 -9.20 -5.58 11.12
CA ILE A 318 -8.19 -6.23 10.28
C ILE A 318 -8.44 -7.75 10.21
N HIS A 319 -8.66 -8.43 11.35
CA HIS A 319 -8.99 -9.86 11.36
C HIS A 319 -10.26 -10.14 10.57
N ARG A 320 -11.28 -9.29 10.69
CA ARG A 320 -12.51 -9.44 9.90
C ARG A 320 -12.25 -9.39 8.39
N MET A 321 -11.35 -8.52 7.93
CA MET A 321 -10.88 -8.49 6.55
C MET A 321 -10.20 -9.82 6.17
N LEU A 322 -9.24 -10.28 6.98
CA LEU A 322 -8.49 -11.51 6.70
C LEU A 322 -9.42 -12.73 6.68
N ASP A 323 -10.31 -12.86 7.67
CA ASP A 323 -11.27 -13.95 7.77
C ASP A 323 -12.24 -14.03 6.59
N ILE A 324 -12.71 -12.86 6.10
CA ILE A 324 -13.59 -12.80 4.92
C ILE A 324 -12.79 -13.14 3.67
N SER A 325 -11.58 -12.60 3.54
CA SER A 325 -10.71 -12.86 2.38
C SER A 325 -10.36 -14.34 2.29
N ASP A 326 -10.00 -14.98 3.40
CA ASP A 326 -9.70 -16.43 3.45
C ASP A 326 -10.91 -17.29 3.02
N LYS A 327 -12.10 -16.97 3.54
CA LYS A 327 -13.34 -17.65 3.15
C LYS A 327 -13.70 -17.51 1.66
N LEU A 328 -13.25 -16.42 1.04
CA LEU A 328 -13.48 -16.13 -0.38
C LEU A 328 -12.34 -16.62 -1.28
N GLY A 329 -11.26 -17.16 -0.70
CA GLY A 329 -10.08 -17.64 -1.42
C GLY A 329 -9.24 -16.52 -2.06
N LEU A 330 -9.13 -15.37 -1.37
CA LEU A 330 -8.43 -14.17 -1.83
C LEU A 330 -7.05 -14.01 -1.16
#